data_a523a74098dd7970e53b35733458a9b7
#
_entry.id   a523a74098dd7970e53b35733458a9b7
#
_cell.length_a   1.000
_cell.length_b   1.000
_cell.length_c   1.000
_cell.angle_alpha   90.00
_cell.angle_beta   90.00
_cell.angle_gamma   90.00
#
_symmetry.space_group_name_H-M   'P 1'
#
loop_
_entity.id
_entity.type
_entity.pdbx_description
1 polymer ?
#
loop_
_entity_poly.entity_id
_entity_poly.type
_entity_poly.pdbx_seq_one_letter_code
_entity_poly.pdbx_strand_id
1 'polypeptide(L)'
;MKTGRKLFVLTFTLITLGLPVYTLAQTKISYGLDPLQYGELYLPAGDGPFPVVTFLHGGCWRSSEGMINSYRAMSKAMTEHGIAAWNLQYRGATSPGGGWPGTWQDIANGFDALKKVAESYPVDLQQVVVVGHSSGGHFGAWLAMRSQLPPNSEIYVEPQVNPMALVMTDAYINPLMIDSIGETGEMYCGEPLLEKLVGGSVEDNIDNFLQISPLEWLPWGIPQEYVVSTYRYPVSLPRVLAQGKTSMRTPPDYPALAVIAGDEINVRLISNESHGGFTREGSRGYDAAISAVLRLLGKATE
;
A
#
# COMPACT_ATOMS: atom_id res chain seq x y z
N MET A 1 48.56 59.79 -38.75
CA MET A 1 48.26 59.12 -37.46
C MET A 1 46.98 58.31 -37.61
N LYS A 2 47.01 56.98 -37.69
CA LYS A 2 45.83 56.13 -37.79
C LYS A 2 45.64 55.44 -36.43
N THR A 3 44.61 55.80 -35.67
CA THR A 3 44.25 55.19 -34.38
C THR A 3 43.41 53.95 -34.66
N GLY A 4 43.98 52.78 -34.47
CA GLY A 4 43.28 51.48 -34.53
C GLY A 4 42.48 51.25 -33.25
N ARG A 5 41.18 51.16 -33.36
CA ARG A 5 40.27 50.69 -32.31
C ARG A 5 40.28 49.18 -32.26
N LYS A 6 40.78 48.61 -31.16
CA LYS A 6 40.67 47.16 -30.89
C LYS A 6 39.26 46.88 -30.34
N LEU A 7 38.51 46.07 -31.09
CA LEU A 7 37.20 45.55 -30.66
C LEU A 7 37.43 44.33 -29.76
N PHE A 8 37.08 44.43 -28.48
CA PHE A 8 37.06 43.29 -27.58
C PHE A 8 35.72 42.58 -27.72
N VAL A 9 35.72 41.36 -28.26
CA VAL A 9 34.55 40.47 -28.28
C VAL A 9 34.56 39.66 -26.99
N LEU A 10 33.62 39.95 -26.07
CA LEU A 10 33.37 39.11 -24.92
C LEU A 10 32.46 37.94 -25.35
N THR A 11 33.05 36.77 -25.40
CA THR A 11 32.28 35.50 -25.58
C THR A 11 31.70 35.09 -24.23
N PHE A 12 30.38 35.22 -24.07
CA PHE A 12 29.65 34.61 -22.93
C PHE A 12 29.44 33.13 -23.22
N THR A 13 30.12 32.28 -22.50
CA THR A 13 29.83 30.83 -22.49
C THR A 13 28.63 30.60 -21.57
N LEU A 14 27.48 30.29 -22.14
CA LEU A 14 26.31 29.85 -21.39
C LEU A 14 26.61 28.43 -20.91
N ILE A 15 26.88 28.27 -19.61
CA ILE A 15 26.91 26.96 -18.96
C ILE A 15 25.46 26.57 -18.70
N THR A 16 24.88 25.77 -19.58
CA THR A 16 23.60 25.09 -19.29
C THR A 16 23.90 23.97 -18.28
N LEU A 17 23.58 24.22 -17.01
CA LEU A 17 23.44 23.17 -16.01
C LEU A 17 22.31 22.26 -16.48
N GLY A 18 22.68 21.13 -17.08
CA GLY A 18 21.73 20.08 -17.43
C GLY A 18 21.11 19.54 -16.15
N LEU A 19 19.88 19.91 -15.86
CA LEU A 19 19.09 19.27 -14.83
C LEU A 19 18.90 17.78 -15.22
N PRO A 20 18.96 16.85 -14.28
CA PRO A 20 18.72 15.45 -14.57
C PRO A 20 17.30 15.30 -15.12
N VAL A 21 17.15 14.93 -16.37
CA VAL A 21 15.87 14.54 -16.96
C VAL A 21 15.60 13.14 -16.43
N TYR A 22 14.81 13.02 -15.37
CA TYR A 22 14.28 11.74 -14.94
C TYR A 22 13.30 11.28 -16.05
N THR A 23 13.76 10.34 -16.87
CA THR A 23 12.86 9.61 -17.77
C THR A 23 11.89 8.81 -16.91
N LEU A 24 10.66 8.59 -17.38
CA LEU A 24 9.61 7.73 -16.78
C LEU A 24 10.06 6.25 -16.61
N ALA A 25 11.22 6.04 -16.01
CA ALA A 25 11.85 4.74 -15.86
C ALA A 25 11.45 4.13 -14.50
N GLN A 26 10.84 2.97 -14.58
CA GLN A 26 10.71 2.08 -13.44
C GLN A 26 12.12 1.68 -12.95
N THR A 27 12.43 1.98 -11.70
CA THR A 27 13.69 1.59 -11.08
C THR A 27 13.43 0.53 -10.01
N LYS A 28 14.02 -0.66 -10.18
CA LYS A 28 13.98 -1.71 -9.15
C LYS A 28 15.04 -1.43 -8.09
N ILE A 29 14.62 -1.34 -6.82
CA ILE A 29 15.49 -1.05 -5.68
C ILE A 29 15.28 -2.14 -4.63
N SER A 30 16.34 -2.89 -4.30
CA SER A 30 16.29 -3.91 -3.26
C SER A 30 16.40 -3.30 -1.87
N TYR A 31 15.62 -3.83 -0.92
CA TYR A 31 15.68 -3.49 0.50
C TYR A 31 16.21 -4.63 1.38
N GLY A 32 16.47 -5.80 0.78
CA GLY A 32 17.01 -6.97 1.46
C GLY A 32 17.77 -7.87 0.48
N LEU A 33 18.16 -9.08 0.94
CA LEU A 33 18.99 -10.02 0.17
C LEU A 33 18.14 -11.03 -0.63
N ASP A 34 16.89 -11.24 -0.26
CA ASP A 34 16.01 -12.16 -0.98
C ASP A 34 15.53 -11.54 -2.31
N PRO A 35 15.40 -12.32 -3.39
CA PRO A 35 14.91 -11.83 -4.69
C PRO A 35 13.54 -11.15 -4.65
N LEU A 36 12.70 -11.45 -3.63
CA LEU A 36 11.40 -10.81 -3.42
C LEU A 36 11.47 -9.56 -2.54
N GLN A 37 12.63 -9.21 -1.99
CA GLN A 37 12.80 -8.03 -1.15
C GLN A 37 13.21 -6.80 -1.98
N TYR A 38 12.26 -6.25 -2.74
CA TYR A 38 12.48 -5.04 -3.56
C TYR A 38 11.20 -4.22 -3.73
N GLY A 39 11.37 -2.98 -4.14
CA GLY A 39 10.29 -2.15 -4.67
C GLY A 39 10.61 -1.62 -6.06
N GLU A 40 9.58 -1.26 -6.79
CA GLU A 40 9.67 -0.58 -8.07
C GLU A 40 9.31 0.89 -7.88
N LEU A 41 10.28 1.78 -8.07
CA LEU A 41 10.07 3.22 -8.00
C LEU A 41 9.68 3.75 -9.37
N TYR A 42 8.60 4.53 -9.41
CA TYR A 42 8.14 5.29 -10.57
C TYR A 42 8.16 6.77 -10.19
N LEU A 43 8.78 7.61 -11.01
CA LEU A 43 8.89 9.04 -10.74
C LEU A 43 8.15 9.85 -11.80
N PRO A 44 7.42 10.90 -11.40
CA PRO A 44 6.90 11.91 -12.32
C PRO A 44 8.03 12.66 -13.03
N ALA A 45 7.70 13.34 -14.13
CA ALA A 45 8.58 14.34 -14.71
C ALA A 45 8.64 15.61 -13.83
N GLY A 46 9.80 16.25 -13.74
CA GLY A 46 10.03 17.47 -12.97
C GLY A 46 11.00 17.29 -11.82
N ASP A 47 11.13 18.32 -11.00
CA ASP A 47 12.18 18.42 -9.98
C ASP A 47 11.75 17.88 -8.61
N GLY A 48 10.44 17.73 -8.34
CA GLY A 48 9.92 17.32 -7.04
C GLY A 48 10.13 18.38 -5.92
N PRO A 49 10.11 18.01 -4.63
CA PRO A 49 9.82 16.66 -4.16
C PRO A 49 8.36 16.24 -4.43
N PHE A 50 8.18 14.97 -4.80
CA PHE A 50 6.88 14.42 -5.14
C PHE A 50 6.25 13.69 -3.95
N PRO A 51 4.94 13.87 -3.69
CA PRO A 51 4.23 12.96 -2.80
C PRO A 51 4.37 11.52 -3.31
N VAL A 52 4.27 10.54 -2.40
CA VAL A 52 4.48 9.13 -2.71
C VAL A 52 3.22 8.34 -2.47
N VAL A 53 2.91 7.43 -3.36
CA VAL A 53 1.96 6.35 -3.09
C VAL A 53 2.72 5.02 -3.00
N THR A 54 2.56 4.30 -1.89
CA THR A 54 3.07 2.93 -1.74
C THR A 54 1.97 1.94 -2.04
N PHE A 55 2.21 1.03 -2.99
CA PHE A 55 1.28 -0.03 -3.34
C PHE A 55 1.66 -1.35 -2.69
N LEU A 56 0.69 -1.99 -2.05
CA LEU A 56 0.78 -3.33 -1.46
C LEU A 56 -0.16 -4.27 -2.20
N HIS A 57 0.41 -5.19 -2.97
CA HIS A 57 -0.38 -6.11 -3.77
C HIS A 57 -1.15 -7.12 -2.91
N GLY A 58 -2.28 -7.59 -3.43
CA GLY A 58 -2.99 -8.73 -2.90
C GLY A 58 -2.34 -10.06 -3.33
N GLY A 59 -3.06 -11.14 -3.14
CA GLY A 59 -2.62 -12.49 -3.52
C GLY A 59 -2.69 -13.46 -2.35
N CYS A 60 -3.71 -13.29 -1.49
CA CYS A 60 -3.94 -14.21 -0.39
C CYS A 60 -2.73 -14.37 0.55
N TRP A 61 -2.12 -13.29 0.95
CA TRP A 61 -0.90 -13.29 1.81
C TRP A 61 0.27 -14.12 1.27
N ARG A 62 0.17 -14.61 0.05
CA ARG A 62 1.26 -15.25 -0.70
C ARG A 62 2.00 -14.20 -1.50
N SER A 63 3.16 -14.54 -2.00
CA SER A 63 3.88 -13.70 -2.95
C SER A 63 4.63 -14.55 -3.97
N SER A 64 4.66 -14.02 -5.19
CA SER A 64 5.48 -14.49 -6.29
C SER A 64 5.90 -13.29 -7.12
N GLU A 65 6.95 -13.41 -7.92
CA GLU A 65 7.48 -12.30 -8.74
C GLU A 65 6.42 -11.60 -9.61
N GLY A 66 5.37 -12.34 -10.04
CA GLY A 66 4.32 -11.78 -10.90
C GLY A 66 3.28 -10.92 -10.19
N MET A 67 3.15 -11.00 -8.87
CA MET A 67 2.06 -10.32 -8.15
C MET A 67 2.22 -8.80 -8.12
N ILE A 68 3.45 -8.30 -8.09
CA ILE A 68 3.75 -6.86 -8.17
C ILE A 68 3.21 -6.22 -9.46
N ASN A 69 3.01 -6.99 -10.54
CA ASN A 69 2.54 -6.49 -11.81
C ASN A 69 1.13 -5.88 -11.72
N SER A 70 0.32 -6.30 -10.74
CA SER A 70 -1.05 -5.83 -10.56
C SER A 70 -1.14 -4.31 -10.36
N TYR A 71 -0.08 -3.68 -9.86
CA TYR A 71 -0.07 -2.24 -9.61
C TYR A 71 0.78 -1.42 -10.59
N ARG A 72 1.43 -2.05 -11.58
CA ARG A 72 2.28 -1.32 -12.54
C ARG A 72 1.54 -0.28 -13.36
N ALA A 73 0.31 -0.58 -13.80
CA ALA A 73 -0.53 0.39 -14.52
C ALA A 73 -0.88 1.58 -13.61
N MET A 74 -1.33 1.31 -12.39
CA MET A 74 -1.69 2.36 -11.43
C MET A 74 -0.46 3.18 -11.00
N SER A 75 0.70 2.54 -10.84
CA SER A 75 1.97 3.25 -10.56
C SER A 75 2.33 4.25 -11.66
N LYS A 76 2.14 3.88 -12.93
CA LYS A 76 2.32 4.81 -14.06
C LYS A 76 1.30 5.93 -14.04
N ALA A 77 0.01 5.61 -13.84
CA ALA A 77 -1.05 6.62 -13.77
C ALA A 77 -0.79 7.65 -12.65
N MET A 78 -0.27 7.23 -11.49
CA MET A 78 0.11 8.17 -10.43
C MET A 78 1.16 9.18 -10.88
N THR A 79 2.12 8.78 -11.73
CA THR A 79 3.14 9.73 -12.22
C THR A 79 2.57 10.81 -13.12
N GLU A 80 1.48 10.54 -13.83
CA GLU A 80 0.76 11.52 -14.65
C GLU A 80 0.07 12.59 -13.79
N HIS A 81 -0.25 12.25 -12.54
CA HIS A 81 -0.77 13.18 -11.53
C HIS A 81 0.32 13.86 -10.68
N GLY A 82 1.60 13.71 -11.04
CA GLY A 82 2.70 14.28 -10.28
C GLY A 82 2.90 13.63 -8.91
N ILE A 83 2.64 12.31 -8.81
CA ILE A 83 2.80 11.49 -7.61
C ILE A 83 3.79 10.38 -7.92
N ALA A 84 4.86 10.24 -7.12
CA ALA A 84 5.76 9.11 -7.20
C ALA A 84 5.07 7.84 -6.71
N ALA A 85 5.41 6.68 -7.27
CA ALA A 85 4.87 5.42 -6.81
C ALA A 85 5.99 4.47 -6.36
N TRP A 86 5.79 3.87 -5.20
CA TRP A 86 6.62 2.81 -4.63
C TRP A 86 5.80 1.51 -4.62
N ASN A 87 5.96 0.69 -5.65
CA ASN A 87 5.26 -0.58 -5.79
C ASN A 87 6.08 -1.66 -5.08
N LEU A 88 5.61 -2.14 -3.93
CA LEU A 88 6.37 -2.98 -3.02
C LEU A 88 6.15 -4.46 -3.28
N GLN A 89 7.25 -5.21 -3.40
CA GLN A 89 7.30 -6.67 -3.38
C GLN A 89 7.83 -7.15 -2.04
N TYR A 90 7.38 -8.32 -1.59
CA TYR A 90 7.70 -8.88 -0.27
C TYR A 90 7.60 -10.40 -0.29
N ARG A 91 8.21 -11.09 0.68
CA ARG A 91 8.01 -12.53 0.90
C ARG A 91 6.66 -12.75 1.58
N GLY A 92 5.80 -13.54 0.95
CA GLY A 92 4.50 -13.91 1.52
C GLY A 92 4.59 -15.14 2.44
N ALA A 93 3.46 -15.54 3.01
CA ALA A 93 3.34 -16.64 3.97
C ALA A 93 3.91 -17.99 3.49
N THR A 94 3.97 -18.22 2.17
CA THR A 94 4.47 -19.45 1.57
C THR A 94 5.87 -19.36 0.99
N SER A 95 6.48 -18.17 1.01
CA SER A 95 7.85 -17.96 0.56
C SER A 95 8.86 -18.46 1.58
N PRO A 96 10.03 -18.99 1.17
CA PRO A 96 11.11 -19.28 2.10
C PRO A 96 11.45 -18.04 2.95
N GLY A 97 11.47 -18.20 4.27
CA GLY A 97 11.68 -17.09 5.20
C GLY A 97 10.55 -16.05 5.28
N GLY A 98 9.40 -16.31 4.62
CA GLY A 98 8.15 -15.57 4.82
C GLY A 98 7.33 -16.13 6.01
N GLY A 99 6.08 -15.72 6.11
CA GLY A 99 5.25 -16.01 7.28
C GLY A 99 5.67 -15.17 8.49
N TRP A 100 5.53 -15.74 9.69
CA TRP A 100 5.99 -15.10 10.92
C TRP A 100 7.48 -15.38 11.16
N PRO A 101 8.29 -14.40 11.52
CA PRO A 101 8.01 -12.96 11.49
C PRO A 101 8.29 -12.32 10.11
N GLY A 102 8.81 -13.09 9.15
CA GLY A 102 9.48 -12.61 7.94
C GLY A 102 8.61 -11.76 7.01
N THR A 103 7.34 -12.13 6.80
CA THR A 103 6.43 -11.32 5.96
C THR A 103 6.21 -9.94 6.55
N TRP A 104 5.98 -9.85 7.87
CA TRP A 104 5.72 -8.59 8.56
C TRP A 104 6.95 -7.68 8.58
N GLN A 105 8.13 -8.28 8.80
CA GLN A 105 9.41 -7.58 8.71
C GLN A 105 9.66 -7.07 7.28
N ASP A 106 9.30 -7.82 6.24
CA ASP A 106 9.44 -7.40 4.85
C ASP A 106 8.53 -6.22 4.53
N ILE A 107 7.29 -6.25 4.99
CA ILE A 107 6.34 -5.14 4.81
C ILE A 107 6.87 -3.86 5.50
N ALA A 108 7.37 -3.98 6.73
CA ALA A 108 7.95 -2.86 7.47
C ALA A 108 9.21 -2.32 6.78
N ASN A 109 10.21 -3.18 6.55
CA ASN A 109 11.49 -2.79 5.95
C ASN A 109 11.34 -2.27 4.51
N GLY A 110 10.45 -2.89 3.75
CA GLY A 110 10.18 -2.48 2.37
C GLY A 110 9.48 -1.12 2.28
N PHE A 111 8.61 -0.79 3.23
CA PHE A 111 8.01 0.53 3.36
C PHE A 111 9.05 1.56 3.83
N ASP A 112 9.83 1.23 4.83
CA ASP A 112 10.88 2.10 5.38
C ASP A 112 12.06 2.32 4.44
N ALA A 113 12.22 1.48 3.41
CA ALA A 113 13.20 1.69 2.34
C ALA A 113 13.00 3.03 1.61
N LEU A 114 11.80 3.61 1.67
CA LEU A 114 11.52 4.96 1.17
C LEU A 114 12.44 6.01 1.78
N LYS A 115 12.90 5.83 3.04
CA LYS A 115 13.88 6.73 3.66
C LYS A 115 15.18 6.79 2.85
N LYS A 116 15.68 5.62 2.43
CA LYS A 116 16.88 5.52 1.59
C LYS A 116 16.61 5.99 0.15
N VAL A 117 15.42 5.74 -0.37
CA VAL A 117 14.99 6.25 -1.68
C VAL A 117 15.04 7.77 -1.70
N ALA A 118 14.58 8.44 -0.65
CA ALA A 118 14.59 9.90 -0.52
C ALA A 118 16.00 10.53 -0.51
N GLU A 119 17.04 9.77 -0.19
CA GLU A 119 18.44 10.25 -0.27
C GLU A 119 18.90 10.45 -1.72
N SER A 120 18.28 9.75 -2.68
CA SER A 120 18.73 9.72 -4.08
C SER A 120 17.66 10.22 -5.07
N TYR A 121 16.41 10.29 -4.64
CA TYR A 121 15.27 10.63 -5.49
C TYR A 121 14.39 11.70 -4.82
N PRO A 122 13.81 12.62 -5.61
CA PRO A 122 13.04 13.75 -5.07
C PRO A 122 11.63 13.34 -4.62
N VAL A 123 11.52 12.60 -3.53
CA VAL A 123 10.26 12.15 -2.94
C VAL A 123 10.03 12.83 -1.58
N ASP A 124 8.76 13.15 -1.29
CA ASP A 124 8.33 13.79 -0.04
C ASP A 124 7.80 12.74 0.94
N LEU A 125 8.59 12.43 1.96
CA LEU A 125 8.22 11.45 2.99
C LEU A 125 7.15 11.97 3.99
N GLN A 126 6.79 13.25 3.94
CA GLN A 126 5.68 13.78 4.73
C GLN A 126 4.32 13.55 4.03
N GLN A 127 4.34 13.18 2.75
CA GLN A 127 3.16 12.95 1.93
C GLN A 127 3.17 11.53 1.35
N VAL A 128 3.11 10.52 2.23
CA VAL A 128 3.10 9.11 1.83
C VAL A 128 1.73 8.49 2.07
N VAL A 129 1.03 8.13 1.00
CA VAL A 129 -0.25 7.39 1.04
C VAL A 129 0.02 5.92 0.78
N VAL A 130 -0.55 5.04 1.60
CA VAL A 130 -0.51 3.58 1.37
C VAL A 130 -1.79 3.14 0.66
N VAL A 131 -1.66 2.32 -0.37
CA VAL A 131 -2.78 1.69 -1.09
C VAL A 131 -2.61 0.17 -1.02
N GLY A 132 -3.59 -0.52 -0.45
CA GLY A 132 -3.57 -1.98 -0.36
C GLY A 132 -4.84 -2.62 -0.90
N HIS A 133 -4.69 -3.66 -1.74
CA HIS A 133 -5.79 -4.44 -2.28
C HIS A 133 -5.86 -5.82 -1.64
N SER A 134 -7.08 -6.28 -1.28
CA SER A 134 -7.25 -7.63 -0.76
C SER A 134 -6.38 -7.87 0.50
N SER A 135 -5.53 -8.90 0.52
CA SER A 135 -4.54 -9.11 1.58
C SER A 135 -3.53 -7.96 1.70
N GLY A 136 -3.24 -7.24 0.63
CA GLY A 136 -2.43 -6.02 0.68
C GLY A 136 -3.06 -4.90 1.50
N GLY A 137 -4.41 -4.86 1.56
CA GLY A 137 -5.12 -3.94 2.46
C GLY A 137 -4.93 -4.27 3.94
N HIS A 138 -4.81 -5.57 4.28
CA HIS A 138 -4.42 -6.00 5.63
C HIS A 138 -3.02 -5.49 6.00
N PHE A 139 -2.06 -5.66 5.11
CA PHE A 139 -0.71 -5.13 5.32
C PHE A 139 -0.68 -3.60 5.42
N GLY A 140 -1.52 -2.90 4.63
CA GLY A 140 -1.66 -1.45 4.73
C GLY A 140 -2.23 -0.99 6.07
N ALA A 141 -3.27 -1.67 6.56
CA ALA A 141 -3.85 -1.43 7.88
C ALA A 141 -2.84 -1.73 9.00
N TRP A 142 -2.07 -2.82 8.84
CA TRP A 142 -1.00 -3.15 9.78
C TRP A 142 0.11 -2.09 9.80
N LEU A 143 0.53 -1.56 8.64
CA LEU A 143 1.49 -0.44 8.58
C LEU A 143 0.98 0.81 9.30
N ALA A 144 -0.33 1.09 9.22
CA ALA A 144 -0.93 2.24 9.89
C ALA A 144 -0.85 2.15 11.43
N MET A 145 -0.94 0.93 11.98
CA MET A 145 -0.93 0.72 13.43
C MET A 145 0.42 0.28 14.02
N ARG A 146 1.40 -0.11 13.17
CA ARG A 146 2.64 -0.80 13.61
C ARG A 146 3.47 -0.04 14.64
N SER A 147 3.37 1.30 14.68
CA SER A 147 4.06 2.12 15.69
C SER A 147 3.55 1.87 17.11
N GLN A 148 2.37 1.25 17.26
CA GLN A 148 1.78 0.89 18.54
C GLN A 148 2.24 -0.47 19.06
N LEU A 149 2.93 -1.27 18.22
CA LEU A 149 3.42 -2.60 18.60
C LEU A 149 4.45 -2.52 19.72
N PRO A 150 4.51 -3.53 20.61
CA PRO A 150 5.53 -3.62 21.63
C PRO A 150 6.95 -3.67 21.01
N PRO A 151 7.91 -2.87 21.51
CA PRO A 151 9.27 -2.86 20.96
C PRO A 151 10.03 -4.19 21.06
N ASN A 152 9.58 -5.10 21.91
CA ASN A 152 10.15 -6.45 22.05
C ASN A 152 9.48 -7.51 21.16
N SER A 153 8.52 -7.11 20.32
CA SER A 153 7.92 -8.01 19.35
C SER A 153 8.91 -8.38 18.23
N GLU A 154 8.85 -9.64 17.76
CA GLU A 154 9.66 -10.10 16.64
C GLU A 154 9.33 -9.39 15.30
N ILE A 155 8.11 -8.86 15.17
CA ILE A 155 7.68 -8.11 13.98
C ILE A 155 7.80 -6.60 14.16
N TYR A 156 8.25 -6.12 15.32
CA TYR A 156 8.51 -4.70 15.51
C TYR A 156 9.76 -4.26 14.75
N VAL A 157 9.56 -3.32 13.87
CA VAL A 157 10.64 -2.56 13.22
C VAL A 157 10.39 -1.10 13.54
N GLU A 158 11.37 -0.42 14.13
CA GLU A 158 11.26 1.00 14.47
C GLU A 158 10.89 1.81 13.21
N PRO A 159 9.70 2.45 13.18
CA PRO A 159 9.22 3.12 11.98
C PRO A 159 10.15 4.28 11.55
N GLN A 160 10.64 4.21 10.32
CA GLN A 160 11.45 5.27 9.70
C GLN A 160 10.60 6.20 8.83
N VAL A 161 9.48 5.68 8.32
CA VAL A 161 8.48 6.40 7.53
C VAL A 161 7.10 6.06 8.11
N ASN A 162 6.24 7.06 8.24
CA ASN A 162 4.85 6.85 8.65
C ASN A 162 3.91 7.15 7.48
N PRO A 163 2.87 6.34 7.25
CA PRO A 163 1.85 6.69 6.28
C PRO A 163 1.06 7.91 6.77
N MET A 164 0.81 8.88 5.89
CA MET A 164 -0.07 9.99 6.21
C MET A 164 -1.55 9.63 6.04
N ALA A 165 -1.85 8.63 5.21
CA ALA A 165 -3.21 8.16 4.93
C ALA A 165 -3.18 6.75 4.33
N LEU A 166 -4.33 6.06 4.37
CA LEU A 166 -4.50 4.70 3.90
C LEU A 166 -5.70 4.59 2.95
N VAL A 167 -5.51 3.96 1.79
CA VAL A 167 -6.58 3.53 0.88
C VAL A 167 -6.63 2.00 0.88
N MET A 168 -7.74 1.43 1.28
CA MET A 168 -7.99 0.00 1.24
C MET A 168 -8.98 -0.32 0.13
N THR A 169 -8.62 -1.20 -0.79
CA THR A 169 -9.48 -1.59 -1.90
C THR A 169 -9.88 -3.05 -1.77
N ASP A 170 -11.16 -3.29 -1.58
CA ASP A 170 -11.77 -4.63 -1.41
C ASP A 170 -10.98 -5.52 -0.44
N ALA A 171 -10.51 -4.92 0.65
CA ALA A 171 -9.49 -5.43 1.56
C ALA A 171 -10.02 -6.46 2.57
N TYR A 172 -9.10 -7.24 3.11
CA TYR A 172 -9.31 -8.18 4.22
C TYR A 172 -8.47 -7.69 5.40
N ILE A 173 -9.09 -7.15 6.43
CA ILE A 173 -8.38 -6.56 7.58
C ILE A 173 -8.55 -7.37 8.88
N ASN A 174 -9.41 -8.38 8.88
CA ASN A 174 -9.59 -9.28 10.01
C ASN A 174 -8.84 -10.59 9.77
N PRO A 175 -7.79 -10.92 10.56
CA PRO A 175 -7.02 -12.14 10.37
C PRO A 175 -7.84 -13.42 10.48
N LEU A 176 -8.92 -13.45 11.30
CA LEU A 176 -9.82 -14.60 11.40
C LEU A 176 -10.45 -14.98 10.05
N MET A 177 -10.45 -14.06 9.09
CA MET A 177 -10.97 -14.30 7.74
C MET A 177 -9.96 -15.04 6.84
N ILE A 178 -8.70 -15.15 7.22
CA ILE A 178 -7.64 -15.76 6.39
C ILE A 178 -8.00 -17.21 6.04
N ASP A 179 -8.45 -17.97 7.04
CA ASP A 179 -8.77 -19.39 6.88
C ASP A 179 -10.27 -19.66 6.70
N SER A 180 -11.15 -18.77 7.20
CA SER A 180 -12.60 -18.93 7.09
C SER A 180 -13.14 -18.86 5.64
N ILE A 181 -12.34 -18.40 4.70
CA ILE A 181 -12.66 -18.38 3.27
C ILE A 181 -12.87 -19.81 2.73
N GLY A 182 -12.27 -20.82 3.35
CA GLY A 182 -12.41 -22.24 2.98
C GLY A 182 -13.77 -22.85 3.35
N GLU A 183 -14.43 -22.38 4.40
CA GLU A 183 -15.69 -22.94 4.90
C GLU A 183 -16.91 -22.56 4.06
N THR A 184 -16.84 -21.45 3.32
CA THR A 184 -17.94 -20.94 2.48
C THR A 184 -17.96 -21.55 1.08
N GLY A 185 -17.05 -22.49 0.76
CA GLY A 185 -16.95 -23.12 -0.58
C GLY A 185 -16.35 -22.24 -1.66
N GLU A 186 -15.99 -21.02 -1.35
CA GLU A 186 -15.27 -20.11 -2.26
C GLU A 186 -13.79 -20.07 -1.89
N MET A 187 -13.03 -21.11 -2.29
CA MET A 187 -11.59 -21.22 -2.05
C MET A 187 -10.80 -20.25 -2.93
N TYR A 188 -10.64 -19.01 -2.49
CA TYR A 188 -9.75 -18.08 -3.19
C TYR A 188 -8.27 -18.29 -2.84
N CYS A 189 -7.94 -18.78 -1.65
CA CYS A 189 -6.56 -18.87 -1.18
C CYS A 189 -5.97 -20.30 -1.21
N GLY A 190 -6.78 -21.33 -1.24
CA GLY A 190 -6.39 -22.71 -1.54
C GLY A 190 -5.77 -23.51 -0.39
N GLU A 191 -5.29 -22.88 0.68
CA GLU A 191 -4.76 -23.54 1.89
C GLU A 191 -4.84 -22.62 3.10
N PRO A 192 -4.89 -23.15 4.34
CA PRO A 192 -4.77 -22.35 5.57
C PRO A 192 -3.43 -21.63 5.63
N LEU A 193 -3.47 -20.31 5.90
CA LEU A 193 -2.28 -19.46 5.97
C LEU A 193 -2.14 -18.73 7.31
N LEU A 194 -3.19 -18.73 8.13
CA LEU A 194 -3.18 -18.00 9.39
C LEU A 194 -2.05 -18.49 10.31
N GLU A 195 -1.90 -19.78 10.49
CA GLU A 195 -0.83 -20.35 11.31
C GLU A 195 0.57 -19.96 10.81
N LYS A 196 0.76 -19.88 9.49
CA LYS A 196 2.03 -19.42 8.92
C LYS A 196 2.30 -17.94 9.21
N LEU A 197 1.26 -17.12 9.23
CA LEU A 197 1.35 -15.69 9.48
C LEU A 197 1.46 -15.34 10.96
N VAL A 198 1.06 -16.25 11.84
CA VAL A 198 1.10 -16.12 13.30
C VAL A 198 2.32 -16.84 13.91
N GLY A 199 2.90 -17.81 13.16
CA GLY A 199 4.06 -18.60 13.62
C GLY A 199 3.68 -19.89 14.36
N GLY A 200 2.46 -20.39 14.19
CA GLY A 200 1.92 -21.58 14.80
C GLY A 200 0.41 -21.49 15.02
N SER A 201 -0.15 -22.40 15.86
CA SER A 201 -1.58 -22.32 16.20
C SER A 201 -1.92 -20.97 16.83
N VAL A 202 -3.14 -20.48 16.62
CA VAL A 202 -3.59 -19.21 17.23
C VAL A 202 -3.66 -19.34 18.75
N GLU A 203 -4.09 -20.51 19.25
CA GLU A 203 -4.20 -20.80 20.68
C GLU A 203 -2.86 -20.66 21.40
N ASP A 204 -1.78 -21.12 20.79
CA ASP A 204 -0.43 -21.09 21.36
C ASP A 204 0.28 -19.74 21.10
N ASN A 205 -0.22 -18.94 20.14
CA ASN A 205 0.42 -17.71 19.68
C ASN A 205 -0.57 -16.52 19.66
N ILE A 206 -1.40 -16.41 20.68
CA ILE A 206 -2.44 -15.36 20.76
C ILE A 206 -1.85 -13.94 20.69
N ASP A 207 -0.69 -13.71 21.30
CA ASP A 207 -0.02 -12.40 21.26
C ASP A 207 0.41 -12.04 19.83
N ASN A 208 0.91 -13.02 19.06
CA ASN A 208 1.26 -12.83 17.66
C ASN A 208 0.03 -12.55 16.81
N PHE A 209 -1.06 -13.28 17.06
CA PHE A 209 -2.34 -13.05 16.40
C PHE A 209 -2.86 -11.63 16.65
N LEU A 210 -2.83 -11.15 17.89
CA LEU A 210 -3.24 -9.78 18.22
C LEU A 210 -2.37 -8.72 17.51
N GLN A 211 -1.08 -8.96 17.39
CA GLN A 211 -0.14 -8.06 16.72
C GLN A 211 -0.35 -7.97 15.20
N ILE A 212 -0.96 -8.97 14.59
CA ILE A 212 -1.33 -8.93 13.16
C ILE A 212 -2.80 -8.57 12.93
N SER A 213 -3.54 -8.22 13.98
CA SER A 213 -4.97 -7.90 13.96
C SER A 213 -5.18 -6.38 14.04
N PRO A 214 -5.18 -5.63 12.92
CA PRO A 214 -5.22 -4.18 12.97
C PRO A 214 -6.41 -3.60 13.72
N LEU A 215 -7.53 -4.32 13.76
CA LEU A 215 -8.76 -3.88 14.44
C LEU A 215 -8.58 -3.76 15.97
N GLU A 216 -7.66 -4.52 16.55
CA GLU A 216 -7.36 -4.48 18.00
C GLU A 216 -6.57 -3.22 18.40
N TRP A 217 -6.04 -2.49 17.39
CA TRP A 217 -5.16 -1.34 17.57
C TRP A 217 -5.79 -0.02 17.07
N LEU A 218 -7.12 0.03 16.96
CA LEU A 218 -7.80 1.28 16.67
C LEU A 218 -7.72 2.25 17.87
N PRO A 219 -7.59 3.57 17.67
CA PRO A 219 -7.49 4.25 16.38
C PRO A 219 -6.08 4.14 15.77
N TRP A 220 -6.00 4.22 14.42
CA TRP A 220 -4.71 4.30 13.72
C TRP A 220 -4.20 5.74 13.58
N GLY A 221 -5.08 6.72 13.77
CA GLY A 221 -4.73 8.13 13.82
C GLY A 221 -4.42 8.76 12.46
N ILE A 222 -4.79 8.11 11.36
CA ILE A 222 -4.61 8.62 10.00
C ILE A 222 -5.92 8.54 9.21
N PRO A 223 -6.17 9.45 8.23
CA PRO A 223 -7.31 9.38 7.33
C PRO A 223 -7.34 8.09 6.53
N GLN A 224 -8.54 7.52 6.37
CA GLN A 224 -8.75 6.23 5.72
C GLN A 224 -9.80 6.34 4.62
N GLU A 225 -9.54 5.73 3.48
CA GLU A 225 -10.49 5.51 2.39
C GLU A 225 -10.71 4.01 2.21
N TYR A 226 -11.94 3.55 2.43
CA TYR A 226 -12.32 2.16 2.20
C TYR A 226 -13.17 2.05 0.94
N VAL A 227 -12.55 1.65 -0.16
CA VAL A 227 -13.15 1.52 -1.48
C VAL A 227 -13.48 0.05 -1.72
N VAL A 228 -14.75 -0.32 -1.74
CA VAL A 228 -15.17 -1.72 -1.69
C VAL A 228 -16.35 -1.99 -2.62
N SER A 229 -16.42 -3.20 -3.19
CA SER A 229 -17.56 -3.61 -4.03
C SER A 229 -18.82 -3.82 -3.20
N THR A 230 -19.97 -3.39 -3.74
CA THR A 230 -21.29 -3.64 -3.10
C THR A 230 -21.60 -5.14 -2.95
N TYR A 231 -20.96 -5.97 -3.75
CA TYR A 231 -21.09 -7.43 -3.66
C TYR A 231 -20.47 -7.98 -2.37
N ARG A 232 -19.43 -7.31 -1.85
CA ARG A 232 -18.65 -7.77 -0.70
C ARG A 232 -18.97 -7.03 0.59
N TYR A 233 -19.49 -5.82 0.47
CA TYR A 233 -19.93 -5.04 1.62
C TYR A 233 -21.45 -5.18 1.76
N PRO A 234 -21.94 -5.98 2.71
CA PRO A 234 -23.40 -6.12 2.91
C PRO A 234 -23.98 -4.80 3.41
N VAL A 235 -24.83 -4.20 2.59
CA VAL A 235 -25.49 -2.90 2.87
C VAL A 235 -26.48 -2.97 4.03
N SER A 236 -26.79 -4.18 4.55
CA SER A 236 -27.64 -4.33 5.73
C SER A 236 -27.29 -5.54 6.57
N LEU A 237 -27.01 -5.32 7.84
CA LEU A 237 -26.83 -6.34 8.87
C LEU A 237 -27.99 -7.38 8.91
N PRO A 238 -29.30 -6.99 8.78
CA PRO A 238 -30.39 -7.95 8.72
C PRO A 238 -30.32 -8.96 7.57
N ARG A 239 -29.73 -8.60 6.44
CA ARG A 239 -29.60 -9.47 5.27
C ARG A 239 -28.49 -10.52 5.45
N VAL A 240 -27.44 -10.15 6.16
CA VAL A 240 -26.33 -11.05 6.54
C VAL A 240 -26.83 -12.11 7.53
N LEU A 241 -27.58 -11.70 8.55
CA LEU A 241 -28.15 -12.58 9.57
C LEU A 241 -29.21 -13.52 8.98
N ALA A 242 -30.05 -13.03 8.04
CA ALA A 242 -31.11 -13.82 7.41
C ALA A 242 -30.59 -14.92 6.46
N GLN A 243 -29.40 -14.76 5.90
CA GLN A 243 -28.83 -15.73 4.94
C GLN A 243 -27.94 -16.78 5.59
N GLY A 244 -27.65 -16.70 6.90
CA GLY A 244 -26.75 -17.61 7.60
C GLY A 244 -25.33 -17.68 7.01
N LYS A 245 -25.02 -16.77 6.08
CA LYS A 245 -23.75 -16.70 5.37
C LYS A 245 -22.99 -15.47 5.86
N THR A 246 -22.13 -15.66 6.83
CA THR A 246 -21.17 -14.64 7.25
C THR A 246 -19.98 -14.61 6.30
N SER A 247 -20.19 -14.16 5.08
CA SER A 247 -19.08 -13.79 4.20
C SER A 247 -18.49 -12.44 4.68
N MET A 248 -17.95 -12.42 5.89
CA MET A 248 -17.38 -11.23 6.50
C MET A 248 -15.91 -11.11 6.15
N ARG A 249 -15.61 -10.67 4.94
CA ARG A 249 -14.23 -10.41 4.48
C ARG A 249 -13.59 -9.19 5.16
N THR A 250 -14.43 -8.25 5.58
CA THR A 250 -14.13 -7.17 6.51
C THR A 250 -15.35 -7.08 7.41
N PRO A 251 -15.21 -6.94 8.73
CA PRO A 251 -16.35 -6.78 9.58
C PRO A 251 -17.21 -5.64 9.03
N PRO A 252 -18.53 -5.83 8.82
CA PRO A 252 -19.39 -4.77 8.30
C PRO A 252 -19.47 -3.56 9.24
N ASP A 253 -18.97 -3.72 10.45
CA ASP A 253 -18.88 -2.73 11.52
C ASP A 253 -17.50 -2.03 11.58
N TYR A 254 -16.49 -2.47 10.80
CA TYR A 254 -15.17 -1.83 10.83
C TYR A 254 -15.22 -0.30 10.68
N PRO A 255 -15.93 0.29 9.69
CA PRO A 255 -16.02 1.75 9.62
C PRO A 255 -16.64 2.38 10.86
N ALA A 256 -17.63 1.73 11.45
CA ALA A 256 -18.24 2.22 12.70
C ALA A 256 -17.26 2.11 13.87
N LEU A 257 -16.52 1.01 13.99
CA LEU A 257 -15.49 0.84 15.01
C LEU A 257 -14.38 1.88 14.87
N ALA A 258 -13.91 2.15 13.66
CA ALA A 258 -12.91 3.16 13.38
C ALA A 258 -13.37 4.58 13.81
N VAL A 259 -14.60 4.96 13.43
CA VAL A 259 -15.20 6.25 13.84
C VAL A 259 -15.38 6.33 15.37
N ILE A 260 -15.87 5.27 16.02
CA ILE A 260 -16.03 5.23 17.49
C ILE A 260 -14.67 5.37 18.18
N ALA A 261 -13.61 4.79 17.61
CA ALA A 261 -12.26 4.90 18.11
C ALA A 261 -11.63 6.28 17.88
N GLY A 262 -12.20 7.11 16.99
CA GLY A 262 -11.73 8.47 16.70
C GLY A 262 -11.00 8.63 15.38
N ASP A 263 -10.97 7.59 14.53
CA ASP A 263 -10.39 7.67 13.19
C ASP A 263 -11.34 8.35 12.20
N GLU A 264 -10.74 9.03 11.20
CA GLU A 264 -11.44 9.55 10.04
C GLU A 264 -11.48 8.49 8.94
N ILE A 265 -12.66 8.00 8.58
CA ILE A 265 -12.84 7.01 7.51
C ILE A 265 -13.94 7.42 6.55
N ASN A 266 -13.65 7.32 5.25
CA ASN A 266 -14.63 7.45 4.18
C ASN A 266 -14.84 6.09 3.49
N VAL A 267 -16.12 5.68 3.33
CA VAL A 267 -16.48 4.42 2.68
C VAL A 267 -17.08 4.70 1.32
N ARG A 268 -16.47 4.12 0.28
CA ARG A 268 -16.95 4.23 -1.10
C ARG A 268 -17.39 2.87 -1.63
N LEU A 269 -18.68 2.73 -1.89
CA LEU A 269 -19.28 1.51 -2.44
C LEU A 269 -19.26 1.56 -3.97
N ILE A 270 -18.63 0.57 -4.61
CA ILE A 270 -18.55 0.44 -6.07
C ILE A 270 -19.49 -0.68 -6.51
N SER A 271 -20.59 -0.32 -7.19
CA SER A 271 -21.56 -1.29 -7.68
C SER A 271 -21.05 -2.05 -8.90
N ASN A 272 -21.38 -3.34 -8.95
CA ASN A 272 -21.03 -4.25 -10.06
C ASN A 272 -19.53 -4.31 -10.36
N GLU A 273 -18.67 -4.19 -9.32
CA GLU A 273 -17.23 -4.33 -9.48
C GLU A 273 -16.77 -5.71 -9.01
N SER A 274 -15.84 -6.31 -9.77
CA SER A 274 -15.19 -7.57 -9.40
C SER A 274 -14.01 -7.32 -8.45
N HIS A 275 -13.62 -8.34 -7.69
CA HIS A 275 -12.46 -8.24 -6.80
C HIS A 275 -11.19 -7.75 -7.50
N GLY A 276 -10.87 -8.31 -8.67
CA GLY A 276 -9.72 -7.89 -9.47
C GLY A 276 -9.92 -6.54 -10.19
N GLY A 277 -11.10 -5.95 -10.15
CA GLY A 277 -11.38 -4.67 -10.80
C GLY A 277 -10.65 -3.50 -10.15
N PHE A 278 -10.33 -3.60 -8.85
CA PHE A 278 -9.65 -2.52 -8.14
C PHE A 278 -8.19 -2.31 -8.53
N THR A 279 -7.61 -3.25 -9.27
CA THR A 279 -6.24 -3.13 -9.83
C THR A 279 -6.21 -3.16 -11.36
N ARG A 280 -7.38 -3.36 -12.01
CA ARG A 280 -7.49 -3.46 -13.46
C ARG A 280 -7.79 -2.08 -14.06
N GLU A 281 -6.89 -1.58 -14.89
CA GLU A 281 -7.02 -0.33 -15.61
C GLU A 281 -8.36 -0.21 -16.35
N GLY A 282 -8.99 0.96 -16.27
CA GLY A 282 -10.27 1.29 -16.90
C GLY A 282 -11.51 0.71 -16.20
N SER A 283 -11.37 0.09 -15.02
CA SER A 283 -12.51 -0.33 -14.22
C SER A 283 -12.89 0.74 -13.19
N ARG A 284 -14.15 0.70 -12.72
CA ARG A 284 -14.65 1.66 -11.71
C ARG A 284 -13.88 1.59 -10.39
N GLY A 285 -13.46 0.38 -9.99
CA GLY A 285 -12.70 0.17 -8.78
C GLY A 285 -11.31 0.82 -8.86
N TYR A 286 -10.66 0.68 -10.02
CA TYR A 286 -9.37 1.31 -10.32
C TYR A 286 -9.46 2.84 -10.28
N ASP A 287 -10.43 3.44 -10.98
CA ASP A 287 -10.64 4.88 -11.01
C ASP A 287 -11.00 5.44 -9.62
N ALA A 288 -11.78 4.68 -8.85
CA ALA A 288 -12.13 5.04 -7.48
C ALA A 288 -10.92 5.02 -6.53
N ALA A 289 -10.00 4.06 -6.71
CA ALA A 289 -8.76 4.00 -5.95
C ALA A 289 -7.84 5.20 -6.25
N ILE A 290 -7.66 5.54 -7.53
CA ILE A 290 -6.92 6.74 -7.95
C ILE A 290 -7.56 8.00 -7.34
N SER A 291 -8.88 8.15 -7.48
CA SER A 291 -9.59 9.31 -6.92
C SER A 291 -9.44 9.42 -5.40
N ALA A 292 -9.37 8.29 -4.68
CA ALA A 292 -9.13 8.27 -3.23
C ALA A 292 -7.75 8.83 -2.89
N VAL A 293 -6.70 8.38 -3.59
CA VAL A 293 -5.33 8.89 -3.42
C VAL A 293 -5.27 10.40 -3.69
N LEU A 294 -5.88 10.85 -4.79
CA LEU A 294 -5.88 12.28 -5.17
C LEU A 294 -6.56 13.14 -4.10
N ARG A 295 -7.70 12.70 -3.55
CA ARG A 295 -8.38 13.43 -2.45
C ARG A 295 -7.52 13.53 -1.21
N LEU A 296 -6.91 12.43 -0.76
CA LEU A 296 -6.06 12.40 0.42
C LEU A 296 -4.81 13.29 0.28
N LEU A 297 -4.31 13.45 -0.94
CA LEU A 297 -3.21 14.37 -1.25
C LEU A 297 -3.65 15.79 -1.58
N GLY A 298 -4.95 16.12 -1.44
CA GLY A 298 -5.47 17.46 -1.76
C GLY A 298 -5.35 17.84 -3.25
N LYS A 299 -5.22 16.85 -4.13
CA LYS A 299 -5.17 17.06 -5.59
C LYS A 299 -6.59 17.01 -6.18
N ALA A 300 -6.85 17.83 -7.18
CA ALA A 300 -8.14 17.84 -7.86
C ALA A 300 -8.45 16.46 -8.47
N THR A 301 -9.66 15.98 -8.28
CA THR A 301 -10.22 14.85 -9.03
C THR A 301 -10.98 15.43 -10.22
N GLU A 302 -10.52 15.17 -11.45
CA GLU A 302 -11.27 15.52 -12.65
C GLU A 302 -12.63 14.79 -12.72
#